data_beae7648b4c3474c4a5e59181ae1631c
#
_entry.id   beae7648b4c3474c4a5e59181ae1631c
#
_cell.length_a   1.000
_cell.length_b   1.000
_cell.length_c   1.000
_cell.angle_alpha   90.00
_cell.angle_beta   90.00
_cell.angle_gamma   90.00
#
_symmetry.space_group_name_H-M   'P 1'
#
loop_
_entity.id
_entity.type
_entity.pdbx_description
1 polymer ?
#
loop_
_entity_poly.entity_id
_entity_poly.type
_entity_poly.pdbx_seq_one_letter_code
_entity_poly.pdbx_strand_id
1 'polypeptide(L)'
;LGEEKVQLLVEAQAIDREEAQSFKKRCEELEKRNAEQQKRIEDLKKEQQKGVEDVRKNLQKRCLDLEKVCTELQKRCGDLEETCQTLQSFSWDLSGYDFSNSSQGERKLSDKFQICSGIAAWIVLYPKGERTSSPGKAGVFLLVDKAAKVKFRLRAGQVDQTEEHDYSTTLRDDWKPKDWGWKDFIDSSALRGASITVDVLSVQPANSSLKFLAPGAQV
;
A
#
# COMPACT_ATOMS: atom_id res chain seq x y z
N LEU A 1 -6.67 87.17 -61.95
CA LEU A 1 -6.02 86.81 -60.65
C LEU A 1 -6.98 86.60 -59.55
N GLY A 2 -8.21 87.15 -59.51
CA GLY A 2 -9.25 86.95 -58.46
C GLY A 2 -10.03 85.63 -58.64
N GLU A 3 -10.46 85.33 -59.84
CA GLU A 3 -11.25 84.15 -60.15
C GLU A 3 -10.50 82.85 -60.00
N GLU A 4 -9.20 82.79 -60.44
CA GLU A 4 -8.31 81.62 -60.29
C GLU A 4 -8.10 81.24 -58.81
N LYS A 5 -7.92 82.21 -57.91
CA LYS A 5 -7.81 81.97 -56.46
C LYS A 5 -9.08 81.42 -55.88
N VAL A 6 -10.23 81.90 -56.29
CA VAL A 6 -11.52 81.38 -55.80
C VAL A 6 -11.72 79.93 -56.31
N GLN A 7 -11.37 79.64 -57.55
CA GLN A 7 -11.46 78.31 -58.08
C GLN A 7 -10.57 77.29 -57.32
N LEU A 8 -9.34 77.66 -57.04
CA LEU A 8 -8.41 76.80 -56.27
C LEU A 8 -8.92 76.56 -54.84
N LEU A 9 -9.53 77.56 -54.19
CA LEU A 9 -10.12 77.40 -52.84
C LEU A 9 -11.35 76.46 -52.87
N VAL A 10 -12.16 76.50 -53.86
CA VAL A 10 -13.32 75.62 -54.01
C VAL A 10 -12.88 74.16 -54.24
N GLU A 11 -11.85 73.96 -55.10
CA GLU A 11 -11.29 72.63 -55.35
C GLU A 11 -10.64 72.08 -54.09
N ALA A 12 -9.86 72.86 -53.35
CA ALA A 12 -9.27 72.43 -52.07
C ALA A 12 -10.33 72.06 -51.04
N GLN A 13 -11.42 72.83 -50.91
CA GLN A 13 -12.56 72.47 -50.04
C GLN A 13 -13.31 71.21 -50.47
N ALA A 14 -13.38 70.92 -51.77
CA ALA A 14 -13.98 69.70 -52.28
C ALA A 14 -13.14 68.47 -51.93
N ILE A 15 -11.81 68.53 -52.06
CA ILE A 15 -10.88 67.50 -51.67
C ILE A 15 -10.97 67.22 -50.18
N ASP A 16 -10.93 68.23 -49.34
CA ASP A 16 -11.09 68.10 -47.88
C ASP A 16 -12.41 67.41 -47.49
N ARG A 17 -13.48 67.68 -48.20
CA ARG A 17 -14.77 67.02 -47.96
C ARG A 17 -14.76 65.55 -48.34
N GLU A 18 -14.16 65.17 -49.47
CA GLU A 18 -14.06 63.77 -49.92
C GLU A 18 -13.17 62.97 -48.97
N GLU A 19 -12.02 63.54 -48.53
CA GLU A 19 -11.18 62.89 -47.49
C GLU A 19 -11.90 62.72 -46.17
N ALA A 20 -12.66 63.72 -45.68
CA ALA A 20 -13.46 63.65 -44.47
C ALA A 20 -14.54 62.57 -44.56
N GLN A 21 -15.23 62.43 -45.74
CA GLN A 21 -16.22 61.40 -45.98
C GLN A 21 -15.56 59.99 -46.01
N SER A 22 -14.44 59.85 -46.67
CA SER A 22 -13.67 58.61 -46.75
C SER A 22 -13.22 58.18 -45.33
N PHE A 23 -12.69 59.11 -44.54
CA PHE A 23 -12.29 58.85 -43.17
C PHE A 23 -13.49 58.43 -42.29
N LYS A 24 -14.62 59.13 -42.40
CA LYS A 24 -15.84 58.76 -41.68
C LYS A 24 -16.28 57.32 -42.03
N LYS A 25 -16.30 56.95 -43.28
CA LYS A 25 -16.65 55.61 -43.72
C LYS A 25 -15.70 54.53 -43.18
N ARG A 26 -14.39 54.83 -43.11
CA ARG A 26 -13.40 53.91 -42.49
C ARG A 26 -13.63 53.78 -41.00
N CYS A 27 -13.96 54.83 -40.27
CA CYS A 27 -14.30 54.77 -38.88
C CYS A 27 -15.53 53.90 -38.60
N GLU A 28 -16.59 54.08 -39.35
CA GLU A 28 -17.83 53.27 -39.27
C GLU A 28 -17.52 51.78 -39.54
N GLU A 29 -16.66 51.46 -40.51
CA GLU A 29 -16.28 50.08 -40.80
C GLU A 29 -15.40 49.46 -39.69
N LEU A 30 -14.48 50.25 -39.10
CA LEU A 30 -13.70 49.82 -37.91
C LEU A 30 -14.56 49.60 -36.70
N GLU A 31 -15.52 50.46 -36.41
CA GLU A 31 -16.47 50.31 -35.31
C GLU A 31 -17.27 48.99 -35.47
N LYS A 32 -17.75 48.75 -36.69
CA LYS A 32 -18.49 47.48 -36.98
C LYS A 32 -17.59 46.26 -36.76
N ARG A 33 -16.35 46.24 -37.26
CA ARG A 33 -15.39 45.15 -37.02
C ARG A 33 -15.08 44.97 -35.53
N ASN A 34 -14.94 46.04 -34.79
CA ASN A 34 -14.66 45.99 -33.38
C ASN A 34 -15.86 45.38 -32.60
N ALA A 35 -17.07 45.77 -32.94
CA ALA A 35 -18.28 45.17 -32.36
C ALA A 35 -18.39 43.66 -32.65
N GLU A 36 -18.07 43.23 -33.87
CA GLU A 36 -18.05 41.82 -34.26
C GLU A 36 -16.97 41.05 -33.49
N GLN A 37 -15.78 41.63 -33.34
CA GLN A 37 -14.72 41.02 -32.54
C GLN A 37 -15.06 40.89 -31.05
N GLN A 38 -15.66 41.92 -30.45
CA GLN A 38 -16.14 41.86 -29.07
C GLN A 38 -17.14 40.76 -28.85
N LYS A 39 -18.15 40.63 -29.76
CA LYS A 39 -19.12 39.54 -29.72
C LYS A 39 -18.44 38.17 -29.78
N ARG A 40 -17.46 38.01 -30.66
CA ARG A 40 -16.70 36.75 -30.79
C ARG A 40 -15.89 36.40 -29.53
N ILE A 41 -15.31 37.41 -28.88
CA ILE A 41 -14.61 37.24 -27.58
C ILE A 41 -15.55 36.78 -26.48
N GLU A 42 -16.75 37.37 -26.41
CA GLU A 42 -17.77 36.96 -25.45
C GLU A 42 -18.24 35.52 -25.65
N ASP A 43 -18.45 35.12 -26.90
CA ASP A 43 -18.86 33.75 -27.24
C ASP A 43 -17.78 32.74 -26.89
N LEU A 44 -16.49 33.04 -27.18
CA LEU A 44 -15.37 32.21 -26.78
C LEU A 44 -15.21 32.11 -25.24
N LYS A 45 -15.43 33.20 -24.51
CA LYS A 45 -15.41 33.18 -23.04
C LYS A 45 -16.50 32.28 -22.49
N LYS A 46 -17.71 32.33 -23.02
CA LYS A 46 -18.82 31.44 -22.60
C LYS A 46 -18.50 29.98 -22.87
N GLU A 47 -17.94 29.67 -24.04
CA GLU A 47 -17.58 28.30 -24.40
C GLU A 47 -16.44 27.77 -23.48
N GLN A 48 -15.41 28.58 -23.21
CA GLN A 48 -14.35 28.24 -22.27
C GLN A 48 -14.88 27.99 -20.86
N GLN A 49 -15.77 28.85 -20.37
CA GLN A 49 -16.35 28.72 -19.04
C GLN A 49 -17.17 27.43 -18.92
N LYS A 50 -17.95 27.08 -19.96
CA LYS A 50 -18.67 25.81 -20.01
C LYS A 50 -17.71 24.61 -20.00
N GLY A 51 -16.65 24.63 -20.79
CA GLY A 51 -15.64 23.58 -20.81
C GLY A 51 -14.98 23.37 -19.44
N VAL A 52 -14.63 24.47 -18.73
CA VAL A 52 -14.04 24.38 -17.38
C VAL A 52 -15.03 23.76 -16.39
N GLU A 53 -16.30 24.13 -16.46
CA GLU A 53 -17.33 23.59 -15.57
C GLU A 53 -17.57 22.09 -15.82
N ASP A 54 -17.55 21.65 -17.07
CA ASP A 54 -17.70 20.24 -17.44
C ASP A 54 -16.51 19.40 -16.94
N VAL A 55 -15.27 19.92 -17.07
CA VAL A 55 -14.07 19.28 -16.52
C VAL A 55 -14.15 19.19 -14.99
N ARG A 56 -14.58 20.27 -14.33
CA ARG A 56 -14.75 20.30 -12.86
C ARG A 56 -15.73 19.24 -12.38
N LYS A 57 -16.89 19.12 -13.02
CA LYS A 57 -17.90 18.09 -12.69
C LYS A 57 -17.36 16.68 -12.88
N ASN A 58 -16.61 16.44 -13.96
CA ASN A 58 -15.99 15.13 -14.20
C ASN A 58 -14.95 14.79 -13.14
N LEU A 59 -14.07 15.73 -12.78
CA LEU A 59 -13.10 15.53 -11.72
C LEU A 59 -13.75 15.25 -10.36
N GLN A 60 -14.78 16.01 -10.02
CA GLN A 60 -15.53 15.79 -8.78
C GLN A 60 -16.16 14.39 -8.72
N LYS A 61 -16.75 13.93 -9.83
CA LYS A 61 -17.27 12.56 -9.91
C LYS A 61 -16.17 11.51 -9.71
N ARG A 62 -15.03 11.68 -10.37
CA ARG A 62 -13.88 10.74 -10.21
C ARG A 62 -13.33 10.72 -8.79
N CYS A 63 -13.26 11.86 -8.11
CA CYS A 63 -12.87 11.91 -6.71
C CYS A 63 -13.82 11.10 -5.82
N LEU A 64 -15.13 11.27 -5.99
CA LEU A 64 -16.11 10.50 -5.23
C LEU A 64 -16.03 8.98 -5.51
N ASP A 65 -15.76 8.60 -6.75
CA ASP A 65 -15.58 7.17 -7.09
C ASP A 65 -14.30 6.60 -6.47
N LEU A 66 -13.21 7.37 -6.46
CA LEU A 66 -11.96 6.98 -5.77
C LEU A 66 -12.13 6.87 -4.25
N GLU A 67 -12.85 7.79 -3.62
CA GLU A 67 -13.15 7.71 -2.18
C GLU A 67 -13.91 6.42 -1.83
N LYS A 68 -14.87 6.00 -2.65
CA LYS A 68 -15.59 4.72 -2.46
C LYS A 68 -14.64 3.53 -2.56
N VAL A 69 -13.75 3.52 -3.55
CA VAL A 69 -12.75 2.45 -3.71
C VAL A 69 -11.80 2.39 -2.50
N CYS A 70 -11.32 3.54 -2.03
CA CYS A 70 -10.47 3.61 -0.85
C CYS A 70 -11.17 3.05 0.40
N THR A 71 -12.43 3.42 0.61
CA THR A 71 -13.23 2.92 1.74
C THR A 71 -13.42 1.40 1.68
N GLU A 72 -13.70 0.86 0.50
CA GLU A 72 -13.84 -0.60 0.31
C GLU A 72 -12.51 -1.33 0.54
N LEU A 73 -11.40 -0.77 0.06
CA LEU A 73 -10.08 -1.34 0.30
C LEU A 73 -9.71 -1.32 1.79
N GLN A 74 -10.01 -0.24 2.51
CA GLN A 74 -9.78 -0.15 3.96
C GLN A 74 -10.56 -1.22 4.72
N LYS A 75 -11.85 -1.42 4.35
CA LYS A 75 -12.67 -2.49 4.93
C LYS A 75 -12.05 -3.87 4.70
N ARG A 76 -11.67 -4.17 3.45
CA ARG A 76 -11.03 -5.46 3.11
C ARG A 76 -9.70 -5.67 3.82
N CYS A 77 -8.91 -4.62 4.04
CA CYS A 77 -7.70 -4.71 4.86
C CYS A 77 -8.03 -5.06 6.31
N GLY A 78 -9.04 -4.43 6.91
CA GLY A 78 -9.51 -4.76 8.26
C GLY A 78 -9.99 -6.21 8.38
N ASP A 79 -10.80 -6.68 7.43
CA ASP A 79 -11.30 -8.07 7.39
C ASP A 79 -10.13 -9.08 7.26
N LEU A 80 -9.10 -8.75 6.47
CA LEU A 80 -7.90 -9.57 6.33
C LEU A 80 -7.05 -9.57 7.61
N GLU A 81 -6.91 -8.43 8.28
CA GLU A 81 -6.19 -8.32 9.57
C GLU A 81 -6.88 -9.15 10.64
N GLU A 82 -8.21 -9.09 10.75
CA GLU A 82 -9.00 -9.91 11.66
C GLU A 82 -8.84 -11.42 11.34
N THR A 83 -8.88 -11.79 10.07
CA THR A 83 -8.66 -13.18 9.64
C THR A 83 -7.24 -13.65 9.97
N CYS A 84 -6.23 -12.79 9.80
CA CYS A 84 -4.85 -13.10 10.21
C CYS A 84 -4.71 -13.26 11.72
N GLN A 85 -5.43 -12.46 12.53
CA GLN A 85 -5.41 -12.60 13.98
C GLN A 85 -6.05 -13.90 14.47
N THR A 86 -7.11 -14.37 13.81
CA THR A 86 -7.78 -15.64 14.17
C THR A 86 -6.99 -16.90 13.77
N LEU A 87 -6.09 -16.78 12.79
CA LEU A 87 -5.23 -17.89 12.33
C LEU A 87 -3.88 -18.01 13.08
N GLN A 88 -3.67 -17.23 14.14
CA GLN A 88 -2.39 -17.14 14.82
C GLN A 88 -2.13 -18.21 15.87
N SER A 89 -3.04 -19.17 16.06
CA SER A 89 -2.84 -20.27 17.00
C SER A 89 -2.90 -21.60 16.26
N PHE A 90 -1.87 -22.43 16.46
CA PHE A 90 -1.79 -23.79 15.95
C PHE A 90 -1.50 -24.76 17.08
N SER A 91 -2.23 -25.87 17.15
CA SER A 91 -2.04 -26.90 18.17
C SER A 91 -1.68 -28.22 17.53
N TRP A 92 -0.62 -28.84 18.00
CA TRP A 92 -0.17 -30.14 17.60
C TRP A 92 -0.45 -31.16 18.70
N ASP A 93 -1.40 -32.06 18.44
CA ASP A 93 -1.76 -33.16 19.36
C ASP A 93 -0.68 -34.26 19.28
N LEU A 94 -0.12 -34.61 20.42
CA LEU A 94 0.90 -35.64 20.58
C LEU A 94 0.35 -36.99 21.07
N SER A 95 -0.99 -37.10 21.25
CA SER A 95 -1.61 -38.30 21.81
C SER A 95 -1.36 -39.59 20.98
N GLY A 96 -1.17 -39.43 19.67
CA GLY A 96 -0.87 -40.55 18.74
C GLY A 96 0.61 -40.90 18.61
N TYR A 97 1.52 -40.22 19.32
CA TYR A 97 2.95 -40.41 19.18
C TYR A 97 3.55 -41.22 20.33
N ASP A 98 4.34 -42.22 19.98
CA ASP A 98 5.21 -42.95 20.91
C ASP A 98 6.66 -42.46 20.78
N PHE A 99 7.15 -41.82 21.84
CA PHE A 99 8.52 -41.29 21.92
C PHE A 99 9.48 -42.20 22.70
N SER A 100 9.06 -43.41 23.11
CA SER A 100 9.89 -44.30 23.93
C SER A 100 11.20 -44.68 23.23
N ASN A 101 11.16 -44.86 21.91
CA ASN A 101 12.29 -45.26 21.05
C ASN A 101 13.03 -44.04 20.44
N SER A 102 12.65 -42.82 20.75
CA SER A 102 13.35 -41.61 20.26
C SER A 102 14.75 -41.52 20.88
N SER A 103 15.70 -41.05 20.10
CA SER A 103 17.07 -40.73 20.55
C SER A 103 17.23 -39.27 20.88
N GLN A 104 18.22 -38.94 21.71
CA GLN A 104 18.59 -37.55 21.93
C GLN A 104 19.08 -36.90 20.62
N GLY A 105 18.58 -35.71 20.30
CA GLY A 105 18.86 -35.01 19.05
C GLY A 105 17.97 -35.46 17.87
N GLU A 106 17.13 -36.49 18.05
CA GLU A 106 16.09 -36.83 17.04
C GLU A 106 14.97 -35.81 17.10
N ARG A 107 14.58 -35.28 15.94
CA ARG A 107 13.51 -34.28 15.82
C ARG A 107 12.27 -34.84 15.15
N LYS A 108 11.11 -34.35 15.57
CA LYS A 108 9.81 -34.54 14.92
C LYS A 108 9.29 -33.17 14.47
N LEU A 109 8.51 -33.15 13.40
CA LEU A 109 7.90 -31.95 12.87
C LEU A 109 6.38 -32.09 12.92
N SER A 110 5.68 -31.03 13.29
CA SER A 110 4.25 -30.93 13.11
C SER A 110 3.88 -30.82 11.63
N ASP A 111 2.60 -30.85 11.35
CA ASP A 111 2.08 -30.39 10.07
C ASP A 111 2.46 -28.92 9.83
N LYS A 112 2.55 -28.56 8.55
CA LYS A 112 2.81 -27.20 8.10
C LYS A 112 1.59 -26.32 8.37
N PHE A 113 1.79 -25.14 8.99
CA PHE A 113 0.73 -24.16 9.19
C PHE A 113 1.18 -22.77 8.72
N GLN A 114 0.21 -21.92 8.35
CA GLN A 114 0.48 -20.55 7.94
C GLN A 114 0.52 -19.63 9.16
N ILE A 115 1.51 -18.74 9.23
CA ILE A 115 1.64 -17.73 10.30
C ILE A 115 1.38 -16.32 9.78
N CYS A 116 1.45 -16.11 8.48
CA CYS A 116 1.16 -14.87 7.76
C CYS A 116 0.97 -15.21 6.29
N SER A 117 0.46 -14.27 5.49
CA SER A 117 0.31 -14.46 4.05
C SER A 117 1.65 -14.84 3.40
N GLY A 118 1.72 -16.07 2.89
CA GLY A 118 2.89 -16.62 2.20
C GLY A 118 4.07 -16.99 3.10
N ILE A 119 3.94 -16.99 4.44
CA ILE A 119 4.94 -17.48 5.39
C ILE A 119 4.36 -18.64 6.17
N ALA A 120 5.03 -19.77 6.16
CA ALA A 120 4.63 -20.96 6.87
C ALA A 120 5.63 -21.35 7.97
N ALA A 121 5.12 -22.12 8.94
CA ALA A 121 5.89 -22.60 10.05
C ALA A 121 5.59 -24.06 10.39
N TRP A 122 6.42 -24.65 11.23
CA TRP A 122 6.28 -25.96 11.86
C TRP A 122 6.70 -25.86 13.31
N ILE A 123 6.07 -26.63 14.18
CA ILE A 123 6.61 -26.92 15.49
C ILE A 123 7.66 -28.02 15.34
N VAL A 124 8.84 -27.81 15.89
CA VAL A 124 9.92 -28.80 15.96
C VAL A 124 10.01 -29.31 17.40
N LEU A 125 9.86 -30.61 17.57
CA LEU A 125 9.97 -31.28 18.87
C LEU A 125 11.18 -32.20 18.87
N TYR A 126 12.02 -32.07 19.91
CA TYR A 126 13.08 -33.01 20.27
C TYR A 126 12.62 -33.79 21.53
N PRO A 127 11.99 -34.97 21.39
CA PRO A 127 11.32 -35.64 22.50
C PRO A 127 12.24 -36.04 23.66
N LYS A 128 13.53 -36.33 23.35
CA LYS A 128 14.59 -36.62 24.34
C LYS A 128 15.60 -35.48 24.49
N GLY A 129 15.17 -34.27 24.05
CA GLY A 129 16.02 -33.07 24.02
C GLY A 129 16.96 -33.03 22.80
N GLU A 130 17.43 -31.84 22.53
CA GLU A 130 18.54 -31.60 21.62
C GLU A 130 19.84 -32.15 22.24
N ARG A 131 20.93 -32.25 21.48
CA ARG A 131 22.23 -32.78 21.97
C ARG A 131 22.76 -32.07 23.19
N THR A 132 22.40 -30.79 23.37
CA THR A 132 22.82 -29.91 24.47
C THR A 132 21.77 -29.78 25.56
N SER A 133 20.65 -30.47 25.46
CA SER A 133 19.57 -30.44 26.46
C SER A 133 19.95 -31.20 27.72
N SER A 134 19.34 -30.79 28.81
CA SER A 134 19.45 -31.50 30.08
C SER A 134 18.77 -32.88 30.00
N PRO A 135 19.30 -33.91 30.67
CA PRO A 135 18.66 -35.23 30.68
C PRO A 135 17.20 -35.19 31.12
N GLY A 136 16.33 -35.90 30.42
CA GLY A 136 14.90 -35.95 30.76
C GLY A 136 14.08 -34.74 30.29
N LYS A 137 14.70 -33.80 29.60
CA LYS A 137 14.01 -32.65 29.02
C LYS A 137 13.73 -32.86 27.52
N ALA A 138 12.63 -32.29 27.07
CA ALA A 138 12.29 -32.17 25.66
C ALA A 138 12.46 -30.72 25.19
N GLY A 139 12.95 -30.55 23.96
CA GLY A 139 13.09 -29.25 23.34
C GLY A 139 11.95 -28.96 22.39
N VAL A 140 11.45 -27.72 22.36
CA VAL A 140 10.42 -27.27 21.44
C VAL A 140 10.84 -25.96 20.77
N PHE A 141 10.73 -25.94 19.43
CA PHE A 141 11.18 -24.83 18.63
C PHE A 141 10.14 -24.50 17.56
N LEU A 142 10.18 -23.27 17.06
CA LEU A 142 9.43 -22.84 15.87
C LEU A 142 10.40 -22.76 14.70
N LEU A 143 10.02 -23.43 13.60
CA LEU A 143 10.70 -23.37 12.31
C LEU A 143 9.88 -22.53 11.36
N VAL A 144 10.52 -21.57 10.65
CA VAL A 144 9.85 -20.67 9.69
C VAL A 144 10.51 -20.80 8.32
N ASP A 145 9.70 -20.87 7.26
CA ASP A 145 10.18 -21.13 5.89
C ASP A 145 10.75 -19.90 5.17
N LYS A 146 10.51 -18.69 5.68
CA LYS A 146 10.98 -17.45 5.05
C LYS A 146 11.52 -16.46 6.07
N ALA A 147 12.35 -15.54 5.56
CA ALA A 147 12.90 -14.46 6.36
C ALA A 147 11.80 -13.56 6.94
N ALA A 148 11.70 -13.55 8.25
CA ALA A 148 10.74 -12.74 9.00
C ALA A 148 11.19 -12.57 10.45
N LYS A 149 10.81 -11.47 11.08
CA LYS A 149 10.88 -11.32 12.53
C LYS A 149 9.55 -11.79 13.11
N VAL A 150 9.58 -12.80 13.98
CA VAL A 150 8.39 -13.44 14.53
C VAL A 150 8.43 -13.39 16.05
N LYS A 151 7.35 -12.88 16.65
CA LYS A 151 7.10 -13.00 18.08
C LYS A 151 6.07 -14.09 18.29
N PHE A 152 6.38 -15.09 19.09
CA PHE A 152 5.52 -16.23 19.31
C PHE A 152 5.54 -16.69 20.76
N ARG A 153 4.50 -17.42 21.15
CA ARG A 153 4.34 -18.07 22.43
C ARG A 153 4.19 -19.58 22.20
N LEU A 154 4.97 -20.39 22.88
CA LEU A 154 4.83 -21.83 22.92
C LEU A 154 4.23 -22.26 24.26
N ARG A 155 3.26 -23.16 24.21
CA ARG A 155 2.61 -23.74 25.39
C ARG A 155 2.58 -25.26 25.29
N ALA A 156 2.89 -25.94 26.41
CA ALA A 156 2.66 -27.37 26.56
C ALA A 156 2.45 -27.70 28.03
N GLY A 157 1.32 -28.28 28.38
CA GLY A 157 0.93 -28.52 29.78
C GLY A 157 0.91 -27.23 30.58
N GLN A 158 1.77 -27.14 31.62
CA GLN A 158 1.91 -25.94 32.48
C GLN A 158 2.99 -24.98 31.99
N VAL A 159 3.72 -25.32 30.94
CA VAL A 159 4.80 -24.49 30.40
C VAL A 159 4.22 -23.50 29.40
N ASP A 160 4.56 -22.23 29.59
CA ASP A 160 4.17 -21.11 28.75
C ASP A 160 5.37 -20.19 28.60
N GLN A 161 5.93 -20.07 27.39
CA GLN A 161 7.11 -19.25 27.12
C GLN A 161 6.90 -18.44 25.85
N THR A 162 7.34 -17.18 25.89
CA THR A 162 7.21 -16.22 24.79
C THR A 162 8.60 -15.76 24.35
N GLU A 163 8.83 -15.72 23.05
CA GLU A 163 10.09 -15.31 22.44
C GLU A 163 9.82 -14.44 21.21
N GLU A 164 10.82 -13.64 20.82
CA GLU A 164 10.87 -12.90 19.57
C GLU A 164 12.18 -13.21 18.86
N HIS A 165 12.10 -13.73 17.64
CA HIS A 165 13.27 -14.10 16.87
C HIS A 165 13.24 -13.53 15.45
N ASP A 166 14.44 -13.11 14.96
CA ASP A 166 14.62 -12.62 13.58
C ASP A 166 15.23 -13.73 12.71
N TYR A 167 14.35 -14.39 11.95
CA TYR A 167 14.74 -15.44 11.02
C TYR A 167 15.45 -14.91 9.76
N SER A 168 15.50 -13.57 9.56
CA SER A 168 16.20 -12.97 8.40
C SER A 168 17.72 -13.13 8.47
N THR A 169 18.28 -13.21 9.68
CA THR A 169 19.72 -13.34 9.92
C THR A 169 20.23 -14.76 9.72
N THR A 170 19.34 -15.75 9.72
CA THR A 170 19.68 -17.18 9.71
C THR A 170 19.73 -17.81 8.31
N LEU A 171 19.28 -17.08 7.27
CA LEU A 171 19.21 -17.59 5.89
C LEU A 171 20.50 -17.39 5.08
N ARG A 172 21.57 -16.85 5.67
CA ARG A 172 22.70 -16.33 4.88
C ARG A 172 23.64 -17.39 4.28
N ASP A 173 23.83 -18.57 4.85
CA ASP A 173 24.89 -19.46 4.35
C ASP A 173 24.58 -20.95 4.21
N ASP A 174 23.46 -21.50 4.74
CA ASP A 174 23.29 -22.95 4.78
C ASP A 174 21.97 -23.53 4.21
N TRP A 175 21.08 -22.74 3.62
CA TRP A 175 19.76 -23.23 3.12
C TRP A 175 18.95 -24.09 4.11
N LYS A 176 19.39 -24.18 5.37
CA LYS A 176 18.66 -24.88 6.42
C LYS A 176 17.93 -23.84 7.27
N PRO A 177 16.59 -23.86 7.21
CA PRO A 177 15.81 -23.05 8.14
C PRO A 177 16.25 -23.42 9.55
N LYS A 178 16.68 -22.43 10.34
CA LYS A 178 17.00 -22.61 11.75
C LYS A 178 15.73 -22.53 12.53
N ASP A 179 15.47 -23.54 13.32
CA ASP A 179 14.49 -23.54 14.37
C ASP A 179 14.96 -22.66 15.55
N TRP A 180 14.04 -21.96 16.19
CA TRP A 180 14.31 -21.15 17.37
C TRP A 180 13.29 -21.44 18.46
N GLY A 181 13.77 -21.60 19.72
CA GLY A 181 12.94 -21.97 20.85
C GLY A 181 13.76 -22.42 22.04
N TRP A 182 13.24 -23.36 22.78
CA TRP A 182 13.83 -23.78 24.07
C TRP A 182 14.23 -25.24 24.05
N LYS A 183 15.50 -25.50 24.28
CA LYS A 183 16.09 -26.86 24.32
C LYS A 183 15.61 -27.69 25.52
N ASP A 184 15.26 -27.04 26.64
CA ASP A 184 14.80 -27.64 27.90
C ASP A 184 13.38 -27.16 28.24
N PHE A 185 12.45 -27.27 27.25
CA PHE A 185 11.12 -26.68 27.32
C PHE A 185 10.21 -27.34 28.34
N ILE A 186 10.13 -28.67 28.30
CA ILE A 186 9.22 -29.46 29.15
C ILE A 186 9.89 -30.79 29.51
N ASP A 187 9.43 -31.44 30.59
CA ASP A 187 9.87 -32.80 30.92
C ASP A 187 9.42 -33.81 29.84
N SER A 188 10.32 -34.64 29.36
CA SER A 188 10.04 -35.63 28.31
C SER A 188 8.91 -36.57 28.71
N SER A 189 8.76 -36.86 30.00
CA SER A 189 7.65 -37.69 30.55
C SER A 189 6.28 -37.03 30.41
N ALA A 190 6.22 -35.70 30.36
CA ALA A 190 5.00 -34.93 30.22
C ALA A 190 4.50 -34.79 28.78
N LEU A 191 5.26 -35.28 27.78
CA LEU A 191 4.84 -35.27 26.37
C LEU A 191 3.72 -36.24 26.05
N ARG A 192 3.58 -37.30 26.85
CA ARG A 192 2.57 -38.36 26.58
C ARG A 192 1.17 -37.84 26.77
N GLY A 193 0.40 -37.78 25.68
CA GLY A 193 -0.95 -37.24 25.66
C GLY A 193 -1.06 -35.71 25.79
N ALA A 194 0.08 -35.02 25.65
CA ALA A 194 0.08 -33.57 25.63
C ALA A 194 -0.25 -33.00 24.25
N SER A 195 -0.56 -31.74 24.21
CA SER A 195 -0.54 -30.92 22.98
C SER A 195 0.48 -29.79 23.12
N ILE A 196 1.12 -29.45 22.01
CA ILE A 196 1.98 -28.27 21.90
C ILE A 196 1.22 -27.24 21.10
N THR A 197 1.02 -26.07 21.69
CA THR A 197 0.35 -24.95 21.02
C THR A 197 1.34 -23.83 20.77
N VAL A 198 1.32 -23.27 19.58
CA VAL A 198 2.00 -22.03 19.24
C VAL A 198 0.96 -20.93 18.96
N ASP A 199 1.08 -19.81 19.67
CA ASP A 199 0.36 -18.58 19.37
C ASP A 199 1.36 -17.62 18.72
N VAL A 200 1.10 -17.23 17.48
CA VAL A 200 1.92 -16.24 16.78
C VAL A 200 1.39 -14.84 17.13
N LEU A 201 2.19 -14.06 17.83
CA LEU A 201 1.81 -12.76 18.38
C LEU A 201 2.07 -11.61 17.39
N SER A 202 3.12 -11.72 16.57
CA SER A 202 3.39 -10.79 15.47
C SER A 202 4.33 -11.42 14.44
N VAL A 203 4.18 -10.99 13.18
CA VAL A 203 5.06 -11.37 12.07
C VAL A 203 5.42 -10.11 11.27
N GLN A 204 6.71 -9.86 11.10
CA GLN A 204 7.24 -8.79 10.25
C GLN A 204 8.08 -9.43 9.13
N PRO A 205 7.56 -9.55 7.90
CA PRO A 205 8.32 -10.06 6.77
C PRO A 205 9.54 -9.18 6.46
N ALA A 206 10.68 -9.78 6.14
CA ALA A 206 11.94 -9.04 5.89
C ALA A 206 11.85 -8.02 4.73
N ASN A 207 10.89 -8.20 3.80
CA ASN A 207 10.70 -7.32 2.65
C ASN A 207 9.56 -6.29 2.81
N SER A 208 9.04 -6.08 4.00
CA SER A 208 7.97 -5.08 4.25
C SER A 208 8.48 -3.63 4.29
N SER A 209 9.55 -3.29 3.54
CA SER A 209 9.96 -1.91 3.26
C SER A 209 9.05 -1.24 2.24
N LEU A 210 7.73 -1.36 2.35
CA LEU A 210 6.81 -0.38 1.83
C LEU A 210 6.97 0.87 2.70
N LYS A 211 7.96 1.70 2.36
CA LYS A 211 7.96 3.10 2.76
C LYS A 211 6.63 3.67 2.26
N PHE A 212 5.68 3.85 3.16
CA PHE A 212 4.58 4.77 2.94
C PHE A 212 5.23 6.13 2.65
N LEU A 213 5.27 6.50 1.36
CA LEU A 213 5.47 7.89 0.97
C LEU A 213 4.26 8.63 1.56
N ALA A 214 4.50 9.36 2.64
CA ALA A 214 3.51 10.28 3.17
C ALA A 214 3.04 11.19 2.01
N PRO A 215 1.74 11.33 1.76
CA PRO A 215 1.24 12.28 0.79
C PRO A 215 1.48 13.68 1.36
N GLY A 216 2.48 14.41 0.82
CA GLY A 216 2.69 15.79 1.22
C GLY A 216 4.11 16.32 1.15
N ALA A 217 4.95 15.92 0.21
CA ALA A 217 6.10 16.74 -0.18
C ALA A 217 5.74 17.44 -1.50
N GLN A 218 5.20 18.66 -1.38
CA GLN A 218 5.14 19.61 -2.48
C GLN A 218 6.57 20.02 -2.87
N VAL A 219 6.91 19.90 -4.15
CA VAL A 219 7.96 20.66 -4.84
C VAL A 219 7.32 21.84 -5.54
#